data_868a4ee5f317336590a098abeb89e3a4
#
_entry.id   868a4ee5f317336590a098abeb89e3a4
#
_cell.length_a   1.000
_cell.length_b   1.000
_cell.length_c   1.000
_cell.angle_alpha   90.00
_cell.angle_beta   90.00
_cell.angle_gamma   90.00
#
_symmetry.space_group_name_H-M   'P 1'
#
loop_
_entity.id
_entity.type
_entity.pdbx_description
1 polymer ?
#
loop_
_entity_poly.entity_id
_entity_poly.type
_entity_poly.pdbx_seq_one_letter_code
_entity_poly.pdbx_strand_id
1 'polypeptide(L)'
;MASQNIQHFFHPDSGTISYVVADNDTKEAIIIDPVADYDVQRDVISYESAQEIIDHIKKHELHIVAILETHVHADHLSGSFYLSKTLNVPIYVSEGVKEVYSQWKDELCLSELYHFEHFLLENEHMDFGHSHLEVISTPGHTPSDLTFKIGDALFVGDSLFYHGTGRADFPGGSAEKMFESIRKLYELKDSTEVYLCHNYPESEDKLVYKTTIGEERHDNVFVDEETTQTQFVEKREGRDHQLPPPKLIKPALEYNLTAHHS
;
A
#
# COMPACT_ATOMS: atom_id res chain seq x y z
N MET A 1 6.49 -17.74 -18.55
CA MET A 1 6.27 -16.90 -17.36
C MET A 1 4.81 -17.10 -16.97
N ALA A 2 4.49 -17.25 -15.68
CA ALA A 2 3.10 -17.29 -15.22
C ALA A 2 2.40 -16.01 -15.69
N SER A 3 1.16 -16.15 -16.15
CA SER A 3 0.36 -15.00 -16.58
C SER A 3 -0.54 -14.62 -15.40
N GLN A 4 -0.38 -13.40 -14.90
CA GLN A 4 -1.22 -12.87 -13.83
C GLN A 4 -2.38 -12.06 -14.43
N ASN A 5 -3.51 -12.05 -13.71
CA ASN A 5 -4.60 -11.12 -13.90
C ASN A 5 -4.62 -10.15 -12.72
N ILE A 6 -4.50 -8.87 -12.99
CA ILE A 6 -4.48 -7.80 -11.99
C ILE A 6 -5.76 -6.99 -12.14
N GLN A 7 -6.60 -7.00 -11.11
CA GLN A 7 -7.80 -6.20 -11.02
C GLN A 7 -7.62 -5.12 -9.96
N HIS A 8 -7.87 -3.86 -10.30
CA HIS A 8 -7.89 -2.76 -9.36
C HIS A 8 -9.30 -2.44 -8.87
N PHE A 9 -9.39 -1.88 -7.65
CA PHE A 9 -10.61 -1.37 -7.02
C PHE A 9 -10.29 0.01 -6.48
N PHE A 10 -10.99 1.02 -6.94
CA PHE A 10 -10.74 2.41 -6.56
C PHE A 10 -11.71 2.84 -5.46
N HIS A 11 -11.19 3.37 -4.37
CA HIS A 11 -11.97 3.97 -3.29
C HIS A 11 -11.91 5.50 -3.39
N PRO A 12 -12.98 6.17 -3.87
CA PRO A 12 -12.95 7.60 -4.19
C PRO A 12 -12.68 8.51 -2.97
N ASP A 13 -13.18 8.13 -1.79
CA ASP A 13 -13.09 8.98 -0.59
C ASP A 13 -11.66 9.13 -0.05
N SER A 14 -10.84 8.07 -0.14
CA SER A 14 -9.41 8.11 0.23
C SER A 14 -8.48 8.27 -0.97
N GLY A 15 -8.97 8.05 -2.20
CA GLY A 15 -8.13 7.97 -3.40
C GLY A 15 -7.29 6.70 -3.48
N THR A 16 -7.56 5.71 -2.62
CA THR A 16 -6.81 4.45 -2.55
C THR A 16 -7.20 3.50 -3.67
N ILE A 17 -6.24 2.73 -4.15
CA ILE A 17 -6.42 1.70 -5.16
C ILE A 17 -5.97 0.37 -4.57
N SER A 18 -6.93 -0.52 -4.30
CA SER A 18 -6.69 -1.90 -3.88
C SER A 18 -6.54 -2.82 -5.07
N TYR A 19 -5.89 -3.96 -4.90
CA TYR A 19 -5.67 -4.91 -5.99
C TYR A 19 -6.02 -6.33 -5.60
N VAL A 20 -6.55 -7.09 -6.58
CA VAL A 20 -6.59 -8.56 -6.56
C VAL A 20 -5.67 -9.04 -7.67
N VAL A 21 -4.65 -9.81 -7.31
CA VAL A 21 -3.68 -10.39 -8.24
C VAL A 21 -3.87 -11.89 -8.27
N ALA A 22 -4.29 -12.42 -9.40
CA ALA A 22 -4.61 -13.84 -9.57
C ALA A 22 -3.65 -14.52 -10.55
N ASP A 23 -3.22 -15.71 -10.22
CA ASP A 23 -2.60 -16.62 -11.17
C ASP A 23 -3.66 -17.17 -12.13
N ASN A 24 -3.45 -16.97 -13.43
CA ASN A 24 -4.46 -17.32 -14.44
C ASN A 24 -4.74 -18.81 -14.55
N ASP A 25 -3.73 -19.64 -14.26
CA ASP A 25 -3.82 -21.09 -14.48
C ASP A 25 -4.48 -21.78 -13.28
N THR A 26 -4.11 -21.40 -12.05
CA THR A 26 -4.55 -22.06 -10.82
C THR A 26 -5.73 -21.39 -10.14
N LYS A 27 -6.01 -20.12 -10.47
CA LYS A 27 -6.99 -19.24 -9.77
C LYS A 27 -6.62 -18.91 -8.34
N GLU A 28 -5.44 -19.27 -7.85
CA GLU A 28 -4.94 -18.75 -6.59
C GLU A 28 -4.64 -17.26 -6.73
N ALA A 29 -5.00 -16.48 -5.70
CA ALA A 29 -4.91 -15.03 -5.75
C ALA A 29 -4.58 -14.43 -4.38
N ILE A 30 -4.08 -13.22 -4.41
CA ILE A 30 -3.81 -12.38 -3.24
C ILE A 30 -4.57 -11.07 -3.35
N ILE A 31 -4.81 -10.43 -2.19
CA ILE A 31 -5.39 -9.09 -2.09
C ILE A 31 -4.31 -8.15 -1.57
N ILE A 32 -4.21 -6.94 -2.12
CA ILE A 32 -3.24 -5.91 -1.69
C ILE A 32 -3.99 -4.64 -1.33
N ASP A 33 -3.72 -4.07 -0.14
CA ASP A 33 -4.23 -2.80 0.40
C ASP A 33 -5.75 -2.64 0.29
N PRO A 34 -6.57 -3.56 0.82
CA PRO A 34 -8.02 -3.42 0.77
C PRO A 34 -8.51 -2.34 1.73
N VAL A 35 -9.56 -1.60 1.33
CA VAL A 35 -10.14 -0.50 2.11
C VAL A 35 -11.41 -0.96 2.84
N ALA A 36 -11.60 -0.45 4.06
CA ALA A 36 -12.88 -0.40 4.77
C ALA A 36 -13.45 1.02 4.73
N ASP A 37 -14.72 1.14 4.44
CA ASP A 37 -15.42 2.41 4.34
C ASP A 37 -15.66 2.99 5.74
N TYR A 38 -15.47 4.31 5.94
CA TYR A 38 -15.63 4.95 7.23
C TYR A 38 -16.37 6.28 7.13
N ASP A 39 -17.59 6.32 7.69
CA ASP A 39 -18.36 7.56 7.84
C ASP A 39 -17.90 8.32 9.09
N VAL A 40 -17.05 9.32 8.91
CA VAL A 40 -16.50 10.15 9.99
C VAL A 40 -17.58 10.87 10.79
N GLN A 41 -18.73 11.24 10.16
CA GLN A 41 -19.78 12.01 10.83
C GLN A 41 -20.62 11.13 11.76
N ARG A 42 -20.79 9.87 11.40
CA ARG A 42 -21.56 8.88 12.16
C ARG A 42 -20.71 7.99 13.02
N ASP A 43 -19.40 8.02 12.80
CA ASP A 43 -18.45 7.12 13.45
C ASP A 43 -18.80 5.64 13.21
N VAL A 44 -19.00 5.29 11.93
CA VAL A 44 -19.42 3.95 11.50
C VAL A 44 -18.51 3.40 10.44
N ILE A 45 -17.99 2.20 10.69
CA ILE A 45 -17.25 1.42 9.69
C ILE A 45 -18.24 0.57 8.90
N SER A 46 -18.09 0.52 7.59
CA SER A 46 -18.81 -0.37 6.70
C SER A 46 -17.83 -1.03 5.70
N TYR A 47 -18.33 -1.93 4.84
CA TYR A 47 -17.45 -2.79 4.06
C TYR A 47 -17.92 -2.94 2.61
N GLU A 48 -18.56 -1.91 2.06
CA GLU A 48 -19.06 -1.91 0.69
C GLU A 48 -17.91 -2.11 -0.31
N SER A 49 -16.79 -1.40 -0.12
CA SER A 49 -15.58 -1.54 -0.94
C SER A 49 -14.97 -2.95 -0.84
N ALA A 50 -14.91 -3.52 0.37
CA ALA A 50 -14.46 -4.89 0.57
C ALA A 50 -15.43 -5.92 -0.04
N GLN A 51 -16.73 -5.62 -0.07
CA GLN A 51 -17.74 -6.47 -0.70
C GLN A 51 -17.58 -6.53 -2.21
N GLU A 52 -17.18 -5.45 -2.86
CA GLU A 52 -16.86 -5.45 -4.31
C GLU A 52 -15.72 -6.42 -4.62
N ILE A 53 -14.68 -6.47 -3.77
CA ILE A 53 -13.59 -7.44 -3.87
C ILE A 53 -14.14 -8.88 -3.72
N ILE A 54 -14.99 -9.14 -2.72
CA ILE A 54 -15.61 -10.46 -2.51
C ILE A 54 -16.45 -10.88 -3.71
N ASP A 55 -17.22 -9.97 -4.30
CA ASP A 55 -18.07 -10.25 -5.45
C ASP A 55 -17.23 -10.55 -6.70
N HIS A 56 -16.11 -9.86 -6.88
CA HIS A 56 -15.13 -10.17 -7.92
C HIS A 56 -14.54 -11.57 -7.73
N ILE A 57 -14.10 -11.90 -6.51
CA ILE A 57 -13.56 -13.22 -6.16
C ILE A 57 -14.55 -14.33 -6.51
N LYS A 58 -15.81 -14.19 -6.10
CA LYS A 58 -16.87 -15.16 -6.39
C LYS A 58 -17.15 -15.29 -7.90
N LYS A 59 -17.24 -14.16 -8.58
CA LYS A 59 -17.53 -14.11 -10.03
C LYS A 59 -16.48 -14.82 -10.86
N HIS A 60 -15.21 -14.73 -10.46
CA HIS A 60 -14.06 -15.29 -11.17
C HIS A 60 -13.56 -16.61 -10.57
N GLU A 61 -14.25 -17.13 -9.55
CA GLU A 61 -13.93 -18.39 -8.85
C GLU A 61 -12.48 -18.41 -8.34
N LEU A 62 -12.02 -17.27 -7.76
CA LEU A 62 -10.67 -17.13 -7.25
C LEU A 62 -10.52 -17.75 -5.86
N HIS A 63 -9.33 -18.28 -5.58
CA HIS A 63 -8.94 -18.85 -4.29
C HIS A 63 -7.93 -17.91 -3.63
N ILE A 64 -8.38 -17.07 -2.70
CA ILE A 64 -7.50 -16.15 -2.00
C ILE A 64 -6.64 -16.93 -1.01
N VAL A 65 -5.32 -16.71 -1.05
CA VAL A 65 -4.35 -17.36 -0.17
C VAL A 65 -3.76 -16.41 0.86
N ALA A 66 -3.77 -15.10 0.60
CA ALA A 66 -3.24 -14.08 1.50
C ALA A 66 -3.86 -12.70 1.24
N ILE A 67 -3.84 -11.86 2.27
CA ILE A 67 -4.07 -10.41 2.19
C ILE A 67 -2.79 -9.74 2.62
N LEU A 68 -2.32 -8.75 1.86
CA LEU A 68 -1.07 -8.06 2.09
C LEU A 68 -1.32 -6.56 2.24
N GLU A 69 -0.63 -5.94 3.19
CA GLU A 69 -0.56 -4.49 3.33
C GLU A 69 0.82 -4.00 2.92
N THR A 70 0.90 -3.02 2.02
CA THR A 70 2.17 -2.41 1.64
C THR A 70 2.77 -1.62 2.81
N HIS A 71 1.93 -1.01 3.65
CA HIS A 71 2.34 -0.26 4.82
C HIS A 71 1.18 -0.09 5.82
N VAL A 72 1.42 0.59 6.94
CA VAL A 72 0.36 1.02 7.86
C VAL A 72 -0.27 2.30 7.33
N HIS A 73 -1.45 2.20 6.76
CA HIS A 73 -2.19 3.34 6.20
C HIS A 73 -2.67 4.31 7.28
N ALA A 74 -2.54 5.61 7.03
CA ALA A 74 -2.96 6.67 7.93
C ALA A 74 -4.13 7.51 7.38
N ASP A 75 -4.57 7.22 6.17
CA ASP A 75 -5.58 7.98 5.41
C ASP A 75 -6.90 7.22 5.23
N HIS A 76 -6.91 5.92 5.49
CA HIS A 76 -8.11 5.07 5.48
C HIS A 76 -8.00 3.89 6.46
N LEU A 77 -9.12 3.29 6.78
CA LEU A 77 -9.19 2.05 7.54
C LEU A 77 -9.00 0.86 6.59
N SER A 78 -8.21 -0.14 7.02
CA SER A 78 -7.95 -1.32 6.21
C SER A 78 -9.16 -2.28 6.20
N GLY A 79 -9.49 -2.80 5.02
CA GLY A 79 -10.46 -3.89 4.84
C GLY A 79 -9.93 -5.28 5.21
N SER A 80 -8.62 -5.40 5.52
CA SER A 80 -7.96 -6.69 5.72
C SER A 80 -8.56 -7.53 6.85
N PHE A 81 -8.91 -6.92 7.97
CA PHE A 81 -9.50 -7.67 9.11
C PHE A 81 -10.86 -8.28 8.77
N TYR A 82 -11.70 -7.53 8.05
CA TYR A 82 -12.99 -8.03 7.60
C TYR A 82 -12.84 -9.14 6.55
N LEU A 83 -11.97 -8.93 5.56
CA LEU A 83 -11.71 -9.90 4.49
C LEU A 83 -11.04 -11.15 5.03
N SER A 84 -10.05 -11.03 5.90
CA SER A 84 -9.37 -12.17 6.54
C SER A 84 -10.38 -13.06 7.28
N LYS A 85 -11.24 -12.47 8.07
CA LYS A 85 -12.29 -13.19 8.79
C LYS A 85 -13.32 -13.83 7.84
N THR A 86 -13.71 -13.12 6.78
CA THR A 86 -14.75 -13.57 5.84
C THR A 86 -14.27 -14.69 4.94
N LEU A 87 -13.01 -14.58 4.46
CA LEU A 87 -12.39 -15.54 3.53
C LEU A 87 -11.58 -16.63 4.24
N ASN A 88 -11.33 -16.45 5.56
CA ASN A 88 -10.51 -17.33 6.39
C ASN A 88 -9.06 -17.45 5.83
N VAL A 89 -8.43 -16.31 5.58
CA VAL A 89 -7.06 -16.21 5.04
C VAL A 89 -6.21 -15.28 5.91
N PRO A 90 -4.87 -15.51 6.00
CA PRO A 90 -3.99 -14.70 6.82
C PRO A 90 -3.74 -13.31 6.26
N ILE A 91 -3.39 -12.36 7.15
CA ILE A 91 -2.91 -11.01 6.82
C ILE A 91 -1.40 -10.99 6.94
N TYR A 92 -0.73 -10.49 5.91
CA TYR A 92 0.71 -10.28 5.84
C TYR A 92 1.03 -8.79 5.91
N VAL A 93 1.89 -8.40 6.83
CA VAL A 93 2.33 -7.01 7.03
C VAL A 93 3.85 -6.95 7.17
N SER A 94 4.44 -5.78 6.97
CA SER A 94 5.87 -5.57 7.28
C SER A 94 6.16 -5.78 8.77
N GLU A 95 7.34 -6.32 9.11
CA GLU A 95 7.82 -6.30 10.50
C GLU A 95 7.92 -4.88 11.06
N GLY A 96 8.13 -3.88 10.19
CA GLY A 96 8.15 -2.45 10.55
C GLY A 96 6.86 -1.93 11.21
N VAL A 97 5.74 -2.68 11.13
CA VAL A 97 4.51 -2.35 11.85
C VAL A 97 4.73 -2.21 13.37
N LYS A 98 5.67 -2.97 13.94
CA LYS A 98 6.03 -2.91 15.36
C LYS A 98 6.67 -1.57 15.73
N GLU A 99 7.46 -1.01 14.83
CA GLU A 99 8.06 0.31 14.99
C GLU A 99 6.98 1.39 14.90
N VAL A 100 6.11 1.35 13.90
CA VAL A 100 4.96 2.27 13.78
C VAL A 100 4.11 2.22 15.04
N TYR A 101 3.72 1.03 15.50
CA TYR A 101 2.96 0.86 16.75
C TYR A 101 3.69 1.47 17.95
N SER A 102 5.00 1.22 18.11
CA SER A 102 5.78 1.76 19.22
C SER A 102 5.82 3.28 19.25
N GLN A 103 5.79 3.92 18.08
CA GLN A 103 5.80 5.39 17.95
C GLN A 103 4.45 6.02 18.32
N TRP A 104 3.34 5.35 18.01
CA TRP A 104 2.00 5.91 18.16
C TRP A 104 1.22 5.44 19.39
N LYS A 105 1.61 4.31 20.00
CA LYS A 105 0.84 3.67 21.08
C LYS A 105 0.54 4.58 22.27
N ASP A 106 1.50 5.40 22.69
CA ASP A 106 1.35 6.25 23.88
C ASP A 106 0.54 7.51 23.53
N GLU A 107 0.77 8.12 22.35
CA GLU A 107 0.05 9.31 21.90
C GLU A 107 -1.43 9.04 21.65
N LEU A 108 -1.74 7.91 21.01
CA LEU A 108 -3.10 7.50 20.67
C LEU A 108 -3.75 6.62 21.74
N CYS A 109 -3.05 6.28 22.81
CA CYS A 109 -3.51 5.34 23.86
C CYS A 109 -3.98 4.01 23.27
N LEU A 110 -3.23 3.47 22.30
CA LEU A 110 -3.62 2.25 21.57
C LEU A 110 -3.69 1.05 22.50
N SER A 111 -4.64 0.15 22.22
CA SER A 111 -4.66 -1.21 22.77
C SER A 111 -3.45 -2.02 22.30
N GLU A 112 -3.36 -3.29 22.60
CA GLU A 112 -2.27 -4.15 22.12
C GLU A 112 -2.27 -4.20 20.58
N LEU A 113 -1.05 -4.29 20.02
CA LEU A 113 -0.88 -4.52 18.58
C LEU A 113 -1.64 -5.79 18.18
N TYR A 114 -2.39 -5.72 17.08
CA TYR A 114 -3.07 -6.88 16.54
C TYR A 114 -2.08 -8.03 16.30
N HIS A 115 -2.51 -9.24 16.57
CA HIS A 115 -1.71 -10.43 16.35
C HIS A 115 -1.76 -10.84 14.87
N PHE A 116 -0.91 -10.20 14.05
CA PHE A 116 -0.72 -10.58 12.66
C PHE A 116 -0.07 -11.95 12.57
N GLU A 117 -0.57 -12.81 11.66
CA GLU A 117 -0.05 -14.16 11.48
C GLU A 117 1.34 -14.18 10.84
N HIS A 118 1.63 -13.20 9.98
CA HIS A 118 2.88 -13.15 9.22
C HIS A 118 3.46 -11.74 9.17
N PHE A 119 4.76 -11.65 9.48
CA PHE A 119 5.57 -10.45 9.33
C PHE A 119 6.55 -10.64 8.18
N LEU A 120 6.42 -9.80 7.14
CA LEU A 120 7.26 -9.84 5.96
C LEU A 120 8.57 -9.09 6.17
N LEU A 121 9.64 -9.66 5.63
CA LEU A 121 11.00 -9.11 5.64
C LEU A 121 11.51 -8.89 4.21
N GLU A 122 12.54 -8.05 4.07
CA GLU A 122 13.28 -7.86 2.82
C GLU A 122 13.73 -9.17 2.21
N ASN A 123 13.55 -9.34 0.88
CA ASN A 123 13.88 -10.53 0.11
C ASN A 123 13.08 -11.78 0.51
N GLU A 124 11.99 -11.65 1.26
CA GLU A 124 11.09 -12.75 1.49
C GLU A 124 10.28 -13.04 0.22
N HIS A 125 9.91 -14.30 0.04
CA HIS A 125 9.17 -14.75 -1.14
C HIS A 125 7.91 -15.51 -0.73
N MET A 126 6.85 -15.34 -1.53
CA MET A 126 5.61 -16.07 -1.37
C MET A 126 5.13 -16.56 -2.74
N ASP A 127 4.77 -17.83 -2.83
CA ASP A 127 4.17 -18.42 -4.02
C ASP A 127 2.64 -18.42 -3.89
N PHE A 128 1.96 -18.18 -5.00
CA PHE A 128 0.53 -18.39 -5.17
C PHE A 128 0.27 -18.91 -6.60
N GLY A 129 -0.17 -20.14 -6.67
CA GLY A 129 -0.22 -20.88 -7.93
C GLY A 129 1.15 -21.06 -8.57
N HIS A 130 1.29 -20.60 -9.79
CA HIS A 130 2.57 -20.55 -10.51
C HIS A 130 3.22 -19.16 -10.44
N SER A 131 2.60 -18.23 -9.75
CA SER A 131 3.07 -16.88 -9.58
C SER A 131 3.94 -16.75 -8.34
N HIS A 132 4.91 -15.85 -8.39
CA HIS A 132 5.91 -15.65 -7.36
C HIS A 132 5.96 -14.16 -6.97
N LEU A 133 5.76 -13.89 -5.68
CA LEU A 133 5.89 -12.57 -5.08
C LEU A 133 7.25 -12.46 -4.38
N GLU A 134 7.95 -11.37 -4.63
CA GLU A 134 9.18 -10.96 -3.95
C GLU A 134 8.91 -9.69 -3.14
N VAL A 135 9.33 -9.67 -1.88
CA VAL A 135 9.20 -8.53 -0.98
C VAL A 135 10.43 -7.64 -1.09
N ILE A 136 10.23 -6.36 -1.41
CA ILE A 136 11.25 -5.33 -1.44
C ILE A 136 10.92 -4.32 -0.34
N SER A 137 11.81 -4.15 0.65
CA SER A 137 11.66 -3.11 1.66
C SER A 137 11.92 -1.74 1.03
N THR A 138 10.97 -0.83 1.18
CA THR A 138 11.01 0.53 0.61
C THR A 138 10.65 1.59 1.65
N PRO A 139 11.32 1.60 2.84
CA PRO A 139 10.99 2.54 3.91
C PRO A 139 11.20 3.98 3.48
N GLY A 140 10.36 4.88 4.00
CA GLY A 140 10.48 6.30 3.73
C GLY A 140 9.23 7.09 4.03
N HIS A 141 8.07 6.67 3.54
CA HIS A 141 6.76 7.19 3.96
C HIS A 141 6.49 6.75 5.41
N THR A 142 6.64 5.46 5.67
CA THR A 142 6.65 4.86 7.01
C THR A 142 7.82 3.89 7.16
N PRO A 143 8.17 3.45 8.39
CA PRO A 143 9.13 2.36 8.59
C PRO A 143 8.62 1.00 8.06
N SER A 144 7.33 0.86 7.82
CA SER A 144 6.69 -0.39 7.41
C SER A 144 6.55 -0.55 5.90
N ASP A 145 7.03 0.39 5.10
CA ASP A 145 6.78 0.37 3.65
C ASP A 145 7.45 -0.81 2.95
N LEU A 146 6.66 -1.51 2.17
CA LEU A 146 7.06 -2.60 1.30
C LEU A 146 6.58 -2.34 -0.13
N THR A 147 7.37 -2.76 -1.08
CA THR A 147 6.96 -2.94 -2.47
C THR A 147 6.85 -4.44 -2.75
N PHE A 148 5.75 -4.88 -3.33
CA PHE A 148 5.56 -6.26 -3.76
C PHE A 148 5.85 -6.36 -5.25
N LYS A 149 6.81 -7.23 -5.62
CA LYS A 149 7.15 -7.50 -7.01
C LYS A 149 6.61 -8.86 -7.43
N ILE A 150 5.79 -8.87 -8.50
CA ILE A 150 5.18 -10.07 -9.05
C ILE A 150 5.43 -10.09 -10.56
N GLY A 151 6.40 -10.89 -11.01
CA GLY A 151 6.85 -10.85 -12.39
C GLY A 151 7.45 -9.47 -12.76
N ASP A 152 6.86 -8.80 -13.74
CA ASP A 152 7.25 -7.44 -14.17
C ASP A 152 6.35 -6.34 -13.54
N ALA A 153 5.51 -6.67 -12.56
CA ALA A 153 4.63 -5.73 -11.85
C ALA A 153 5.17 -5.40 -10.45
N LEU A 154 5.11 -4.14 -10.05
CA LEU A 154 5.41 -3.63 -8.71
C LEU A 154 4.17 -3.00 -8.08
N PHE A 155 3.87 -3.33 -6.84
CA PHE A 155 2.86 -2.66 -6.02
C PHE A 155 3.60 -1.87 -4.95
N VAL A 156 3.68 -0.55 -5.12
CA VAL A 156 4.69 0.29 -4.48
C VAL A 156 4.24 1.01 -3.21
N GLY A 157 2.98 0.80 -2.77
CA GLY A 157 2.44 1.59 -1.66
C GLY A 157 2.58 3.08 -1.90
N ASP A 158 2.97 3.81 -0.86
CA ASP A 158 3.16 5.27 -0.90
C ASP A 158 4.60 5.70 -1.22
N SER A 159 5.43 4.77 -1.74
CA SER A 159 6.77 5.13 -2.21
C SER A 159 6.72 5.98 -3.49
N LEU A 160 5.86 5.63 -4.45
CA LEU A 160 5.65 6.34 -5.70
C LEU A 160 4.16 6.59 -5.96
N PHE A 161 3.84 7.79 -6.44
CA PHE A 161 2.57 8.17 -7.05
C PHE A 161 2.78 8.48 -8.53
N TYR A 162 1.71 8.70 -9.28
CA TYR A 162 1.85 9.11 -10.67
C TYR A 162 2.62 10.45 -10.75
N HIS A 163 3.85 10.38 -11.24
CA HIS A 163 4.82 11.49 -11.30
C HIS A 163 5.05 12.19 -9.95
N GLY A 164 4.97 11.45 -8.86
CA GLY A 164 5.11 11.98 -7.50
C GLY A 164 5.55 10.93 -6.48
N THR A 165 5.52 11.32 -5.20
CA THR A 165 5.80 10.42 -4.07
C THR A 165 4.85 10.69 -2.92
N GLY A 166 4.67 9.71 -2.02
CA GLY A 166 4.05 9.91 -0.73
C GLY A 166 4.80 10.96 0.11
N ARG A 167 4.20 11.40 1.20
CA ARG A 167 4.86 12.25 2.20
C ARG A 167 5.83 11.42 3.05
N ALA A 168 6.81 12.09 3.68
CA ALA A 168 7.86 11.42 4.46
C ALA A 168 8.01 11.99 5.89
N ASP A 169 7.03 12.76 6.38
CA ASP A 169 7.06 13.47 7.65
C ASP A 169 6.25 12.80 8.77
N PHE A 170 5.77 11.57 8.57
CA PHE A 170 5.20 10.79 9.64
C PHE A 170 6.27 10.37 10.66
N PRO A 171 5.92 10.12 11.93
CA PRO A 171 6.83 9.51 12.87
C PRO A 171 7.44 8.23 12.31
N GLY A 172 8.80 8.21 12.26
CA GLY A 172 9.57 7.14 11.61
C GLY A 172 9.72 7.25 10.10
N GLY A 173 9.02 8.18 9.43
CA GLY A 173 9.26 8.52 8.04
C GLY A 173 10.61 9.23 7.85
N SER A 174 11.16 9.19 6.66
CA SER A 174 12.42 9.83 6.30
C SER A 174 12.51 10.05 4.81
N ALA A 175 12.68 11.30 4.40
CA ALA A 175 12.88 11.65 3.00
C ALA A 175 14.18 11.04 2.43
N GLU A 176 15.24 10.91 3.25
CA GLU A 176 16.49 10.26 2.86
C GLU A 176 16.27 8.78 2.52
N LYS A 177 15.58 8.05 3.42
CA LYS A 177 15.27 6.63 3.19
C LYS A 177 14.33 6.46 1.98
N MET A 178 13.35 7.34 1.82
CA MET A 178 12.45 7.32 0.66
C MET A 178 13.24 7.49 -0.65
N PHE A 179 14.18 8.43 -0.69
CA PHE A 179 15.04 8.58 -1.85
C PHE A 179 15.82 7.31 -2.17
N GLU A 180 16.45 6.69 -1.16
CA GLU A 180 17.21 5.44 -1.33
C GLU A 180 16.30 4.30 -1.82
N SER A 181 15.10 4.20 -1.26
CA SER A 181 14.10 3.21 -1.66
C SER A 181 13.66 3.39 -3.12
N ILE A 182 13.37 4.63 -3.55
CA ILE A 182 12.98 4.92 -4.91
C ILE A 182 14.15 4.66 -5.87
N ARG A 183 15.39 5.04 -5.50
CA ARG A 183 16.57 4.74 -6.32
C ARG A 183 16.78 3.23 -6.52
N LYS A 184 16.53 2.43 -5.49
CA LYS A 184 16.55 0.97 -5.58
C LYS A 184 15.50 0.45 -6.59
N LEU A 185 14.28 1.00 -6.58
CA LEU A 185 13.25 0.65 -7.56
C LEU A 185 13.66 1.07 -8.98
N TYR A 186 14.35 2.20 -9.13
CA TYR A 186 14.81 2.71 -10.43
C TYR A 186 15.98 1.90 -11.03
N GLU A 187 16.57 0.95 -10.31
CA GLU A 187 17.50 -0.03 -10.87
C GLU A 187 16.80 -1.11 -11.71
N LEU A 188 15.48 -1.22 -11.59
CA LEU A 188 14.69 -2.16 -12.39
C LEU A 188 14.55 -1.65 -13.85
N LYS A 189 14.04 -2.52 -14.71
CA LYS A 189 13.87 -2.21 -16.14
C LYS A 189 12.83 -1.09 -16.34
N ASP A 190 13.04 -0.25 -17.34
CA ASP A 190 12.09 0.81 -17.69
C ASP A 190 10.68 0.29 -17.98
N SER A 191 10.57 -0.92 -18.54
CA SER A 191 9.28 -1.55 -18.84
C SER A 191 8.58 -2.19 -17.65
N THR A 192 9.18 -2.17 -16.44
CA THR A 192 8.55 -2.71 -15.23
C THR A 192 7.32 -1.86 -14.90
N GLU A 193 6.15 -2.49 -14.81
CA GLU A 193 4.90 -1.81 -14.49
C GLU A 193 4.84 -1.47 -13.00
N VAL A 194 4.43 -0.23 -12.68
CA VAL A 194 4.27 0.29 -11.32
C VAL A 194 2.77 0.48 -11.06
N TYR A 195 2.21 -0.29 -10.14
CA TYR A 195 0.83 -0.20 -9.67
C TYR A 195 0.78 0.70 -8.44
N LEU A 196 0.01 1.77 -8.54
CA LEU A 196 -0.04 2.87 -7.58
C LEU A 196 -1.05 2.58 -6.46
N CYS A 197 -0.72 2.94 -5.24
CA CYS A 197 -1.64 2.85 -4.10
C CYS A 197 -2.67 3.98 -4.09
N HIS A 198 -2.28 5.17 -4.55
CA HIS A 198 -3.15 6.35 -4.55
C HIS A 198 -3.18 7.08 -5.88
N ASN A 199 -4.38 7.57 -6.22
CA ASN A 199 -4.59 8.58 -7.26
C ASN A 199 -5.78 9.46 -6.87
N TYR A 200 -5.71 10.74 -7.18
CA TYR A 200 -6.76 11.72 -6.88
C TYR A 200 -7.29 12.35 -8.17
N PRO A 201 -8.01 11.59 -9.02
CA PRO A 201 -8.48 12.06 -10.31
C PRO A 201 -9.63 13.07 -10.14
N GLU A 202 -9.78 13.98 -11.10
CA GLU A 202 -10.96 14.87 -11.17
C GLU A 202 -12.28 14.11 -11.41
N SER A 203 -12.18 12.92 -12.00
CA SER A 203 -13.30 12.00 -12.28
C SER A 203 -12.74 10.58 -12.50
N GLU A 204 -13.53 9.53 -12.26
CA GLU A 204 -13.07 8.12 -12.34
C GLU A 204 -12.53 7.73 -13.71
N ASP A 205 -13.03 8.30 -14.80
CA ASP A 205 -12.52 8.06 -16.15
C ASP A 205 -11.10 8.59 -16.38
N LYS A 206 -10.58 9.42 -15.46
CA LYS A 206 -9.20 9.92 -15.44
C LYS A 206 -8.30 9.19 -14.44
N LEU A 207 -8.78 8.10 -13.85
CA LEU A 207 -8.00 7.32 -12.90
C LEU A 207 -6.72 6.77 -13.55
N VAL A 208 -5.57 7.12 -12.98
CA VAL A 208 -4.29 6.52 -13.31
C VAL A 208 -3.92 5.58 -12.17
N TYR A 209 -3.98 4.28 -12.41
CA TYR A 209 -3.66 3.25 -11.42
C TYR A 209 -2.34 2.56 -11.68
N LYS A 210 -1.72 2.81 -12.83
CA LYS A 210 -0.40 2.28 -13.15
C LYS A 210 0.41 3.20 -14.06
N THR A 211 1.73 3.08 -13.94
CA THR A 211 2.75 3.72 -14.75
C THR A 211 3.90 2.73 -15.00
N THR A 212 5.10 3.17 -15.35
CA THR A 212 6.29 2.34 -15.49
C THR A 212 7.48 2.96 -14.78
N ILE A 213 8.48 2.12 -14.44
CA ILE A 213 9.74 2.62 -13.87
C ILE A 213 10.41 3.64 -14.79
N GLY A 214 10.37 3.42 -16.10
CA GLY A 214 10.94 4.37 -17.07
C GLY A 214 10.23 5.72 -17.07
N GLU A 215 8.90 5.72 -17.01
CA GLU A 215 8.09 6.94 -16.93
C GLU A 215 8.35 7.70 -15.62
N GLU A 216 8.31 7.01 -14.47
CA GLU A 216 8.61 7.64 -13.18
C GLU A 216 10.04 8.15 -13.08
N ARG A 217 11.01 7.42 -13.60
CA ARG A 217 12.41 7.86 -13.63
C ARG A 217 12.60 9.14 -14.44
N HIS A 218 11.81 9.34 -15.49
CA HIS A 218 11.93 10.50 -16.38
C HIS A 218 11.06 11.68 -15.97
N ASP A 219 9.80 11.42 -15.58
CA ASP A 219 8.77 12.44 -15.45
C ASP A 219 8.37 12.75 -13.98
N ASN A 220 8.92 12.01 -12.99
CA ASN A 220 8.58 12.24 -11.59
C ASN A 220 9.09 13.61 -11.13
N VAL A 221 8.15 14.46 -10.71
CA VAL A 221 8.47 15.84 -10.35
C VAL A 221 9.27 15.98 -9.05
N PHE A 222 9.35 14.95 -8.22
CA PHE A 222 10.15 14.96 -6.99
C PHE A 222 11.51 14.28 -7.17
N VAL A 223 11.58 13.22 -7.97
CA VAL A 223 12.74 12.34 -8.06
C VAL A 223 12.88 11.75 -9.46
N ASP A 224 13.40 12.52 -10.39
CA ASP A 224 13.82 12.04 -11.69
C ASP A 224 15.24 11.42 -11.64
N GLU A 225 15.76 10.96 -12.79
CA GLU A 225 17.06 10.29 -12.86
C GLU A 225 18.25 11.21 -12.45
N GLU A 226 18.13 12.52 -12.59
CA GLU A 226 19.17 13.51 -12.30
C GLU A 226 19.07 14.07 -10.86
N THR A 227 17.96 13.86 -10.17
CA THR A 227 17.71 14.40 -8.83
C THR A 227 18.69 13.81 -7.80
N THR A 228 19.40 14.66 -7.09
CA THR A 228 20.26 14.24 -5.98
C THR A 228 19.46 14.05 -4.68
N GLN A 229 19.98 13.28 -3.73
CA GLN A 229 19.34 13.07 -2.43
C GLN A 229 19.03 14.40 -1.72
N THR A 230 20.00 15.32 -1.69
CA THR A 230 19.80 16.65 -1.07
C THR A 230 18.64 17.41 -1.70
N GLN A 231 18.56 17.44 -3.03
CA GLN A 231 17.46 18.12 -3.74
C GLN A 231 16.10 17.46 -3.44
N PHE A 232 16.05 16.13 -3.41
CA PHE A 232 14.85 15.41 -3.07
C PHE A 232 14.39 15.72 -1.65
N VAL A 233 15.30 15.61 -0.66
CA VAL A 233 15.01 15.86 0.76
C VAL A 233 14.47 17.28 0.96
N GLU A 234 15.18 18.31 0.44
CA GLU A 234 14.74 19.70 0.53
C GLU A 234 13.34 19.91 -0.06
N LYS A 235 13.08 19.30 -1.22
CA LYS A 235 11.79 19.43 -1.91
C LYS A 235 10.67 18.69 -1.19
N ARG A 236 10.93 17.46 -0.70
CA ARG A 236 9.95 16.63 -0.01
C ARG A 236 9.57 17.23 1.34
N GLU A 237 10.54 17.57 2.16
CA GLU A 237 10.31 18.23 3.46
C GLU A 237 9.62 19.59 3.29
N GLY A 238 10.08 20.40 2.31
CA GLY A 238 9.44 21.68 2.00
C GLY A 238 7.97 21.54 1.60
N ARG A 239 7.61 20.45 0.91
CA ARG A 239 6.22 20.14 0.56
C ARG A 239 5.43 19.63 1.78
N ASP A 240 6.02 18.73 2.54
CA ASP A 240 5.37 18.09 3.70
C ASP A 240 4.98 19.11 4.77
N HIS A 241 5.87 20.07 5.08
CA HIS A 241 5.56 21.18 6.00
C HIS A 241 4.34 22.02 5.61
N GLN A 242 3.89 21.96 4.36
CA GLN A 242 2.71 22.68 3.87
C GLN A 242 1.44 21.81 3.89
N LEU A 243 1.56 20.51 4.13
CA LEU A 243 0.43 19.59 4.13
C LEU A 243 -0.21 19.51 5.52
N PRO A 244 -1.55 19.56 5.62
CA PRO A 244 -2.19 19.18 6.87
C PRO A 244 -1.98 17.68 7.14
N PRO A 245 -2.08 17.25 8.41
CA PRO A 245 -2.12 15.83 8.70
C PRO A 245 -3.32 15.17 8.01
N PRO A 246 -3.23 13.86 7.67
CA PRO A 246 -4.36 13.12 7.13
C PRO A 246 -5.58 13.23 8.03
N LYS A 247 -6.76 13.39 7.45
CA LYS A 247 -8.01 13.58 8.20
C LYS A 247 -8.34 12.41 9.12
N LEU A 248 -7.96 11.20 8.71
CA LEU A 248 -8.25 9.95 9.40
C LEU A 248 -7.05 9.39 10.18
N ILE A 249 -5.95 10.14 10.37
CA ILE A 249 -4.72 9.61 10.96
C ILE A 249 -4.99 8.85 12.28
N LYS A 250 -5.81 9.40 13.19
CA LYS A 250 -6.10 8.76 14.47
C LYS A 250 -6.94 7.50 14.33
N PRO A 251 -8.17 7.55 13.77
CA PRO A 251 -8.98 6.34 13.62
C PRO A 251 -8.34 5.30 12.71
N ALA A 252 -7.60 5.71 11.67
CA ALA A 252 -6.91 4.78 10.79
C ALA A 252 -5.78 4.04 11.51
N LEU A 253 -4.88 4.76 12.20
CA LEU A 253 -3.80 4.11 12.93
C LEU A 253 -4.30 3.23 14.08
N GLU A 254 -5.34 3.68 14.83
CA GLU A 254 -5.95 2.86 15.87
C GLU A 254 -6.47 1.55 15.27
N TYR A 255 -7.30 1.64 14.25
CA TYR A 255 -7.91 0.47 13.62
C TYR A 255 -6.87 -0.43 12.93
N ASN A 256 -5.98 0.14 12.12
CA ASN A 256 -5.03 -0.62 11.31
C ASN A 256 -3.93 -1.30 12.15
N LEU A 257 -3.64 -0.77 13.34
CA LEU A 257 -2.67 -1.37 14.26
C LEU A 257 -3.30 -2.36 15.25
N THR A 258 -4.58 -2.20 15.61
CA THR A 258 -5.17 -2.95 16.74
C THR A 258 -6.43 -3.74 16.37
N ALA A 259 -6.98 -3.55 15.17
CA ALA A 259 -8.30 -4.05 14.74
C ALA A 259 -9.46 -3.58 15.66
N HIS A 260 -9.24 -2.54 16.45
CA HIS A 260 -10.26 -1.92 17.30
C HIS A 260 -10.58 -0.52 16.79
N HIS A 261 -11.83 -0.13 16.99
CA HIS A 261 -12.34 1.21 16.75
C HIS A 261 -13.10 1.61 18.02
N SER A 262 -12.67 2.71 18.66
CA SER A 262 -13.19 3.15 19.96
C SER A 262 -14.16 4.31 19.85
#